data_a823916ee70d6dfe40b88c83084e430c
#
_entry.id   a823916ee70d6dfe40b88c83084e430c
#
_cell.length_a   1.000
_cell.length_b   1.000
_cell.length_c   1.000
_cell.angle_alpha   90.00
_cell.angle_beta   90.00
_cell.angle_gamma   90.00
#
_symmetry.space_group_name_H-M   'P 1'
#
loop_
_entity.id
_entity.type
_entity.pdbx_description
1 polymer ?
#
loop_
_entity_poly.entity_id
_entity_poly.type
_entity_poly.pdbx_seq_one_letter_code
_entity_poly.pdbx_strand_id
1 'polypeptide(L)'
;DGWCDAPGDPAYNRPVRLPYPASAEAMWRHDHLYDLVVLLGHNDDPVVRGAGSAIFFHLAKEAGAALLPTEGCVALRLRDMLTVLPLCDAQTTIRIERG
;
A
#
# COMPACT_ATOMS: atom_id res chain seq x y z
N ASP A 1 -8.81 11.08 -2.98
CA ASP A 1 -8.91 9.68 -2.64
C ASP A 1 -8.09 9.37 -1.39
N GLY A 2 -8.62 8.51 -0.55
CA GLY A 2 -7.98 8.10 0.67
C GLY A 2 -8.21 6.63 0.97
N TRP A 3 -7.53 6.13 2.00
CA TRP A 3 -7.68 4.77 2.50
C TRP A 3 -7.81 4.82 4.02
N CYS A 4 -8.94 4.33 4.55
CA CYS A 4 -9.21 4.39 5.97
C CYS A 4 -8.37 3.38 6.74
N ASP A 5 -7.61 3.88 7.71
CA ASP A 5 -6.75 3.07 8.58
C ASP A 5 -7.15 3.18 10.06
N ALA A 6 -8.36 3.69 10.34
CA ALA A 6 -8.90 3.80 11.69
C ALA A 6 -9.61 2.50 12.10
N PRO A 7 -9.05 1.70 13.05
CA PRO A 7 -9.62 0.38 13.39
C PRO A 7 -11.06 0.43 13.91
N GLY A 8 -11.49 1.55 14.47
CA GLY A 8 -12.86 1.73 15.00
C GLY A 8 -13.88 2.18 13.97
N ASP A 9 -13.48 2.48 12.75
CA ASP A 9 -14.36 3.01 11.72
C ASP A 9 -14.97 1.89 10.86
N PRO A 10 -16.25 2.01 10.44
CA PRO A 10 -16.86 1.00 9.54
C PRO A 10 -16.15 0.83 8.21
N ALA A 11 -15.44 1.85 7.71
CA ALA A 11 -14.69 1.80 6.47
C ALA A 11 -13.25 1.34 6.65
N TYR A 12 -12.85 0.85 7.83
CA TYR A 12 -11.50 0.39 8.08
C TYR A 12 -10.99 -0.55 6.98
N ASN A 13 -9.79 -0.27 6.51
CA ASN A 13 -9.13 -1.00 5.42
C ASN A 13 -9.94 -0.97 4.11
N ARG A 14 -10.54 0.18 3.81
CA ARG A 14 -11.31 0.41 2.58
C ARG A 14 -11.01 1.79 2.00
N PRO A 15 -11.22 1.99 0.70
CA PRO A 15 -11.08 3.31 0.08
C PRO A 15 -12.16 4.26 0.57
N VAL A 16 -11.80 5.52 0.76
CA VAL A 16 -12.69 6.59 1.20
C VAL A 16 -12.40 7.87 0.41
N ARG A 17 -13.33 8.83 0.48
CA ARG A 17 -13.10 10.17 -0.06
C ARG A 17 -12.53 11.07 1.03
N LEU A 18 -11.58 11.92 0.67
CA LEU A 18 -11.04 12.94 1.54
C LEU A 18 -11.77 14.28 1.30
N PRO A 19 -11.97 15.11 2.35
CA PRO A 19 -11.64 14.84 3.75
C PRO A 19 -12.54 13.78 4.37
N TYR A 20 -11.98 12.96 5.26
CA TYR A 20 -12.70 11.87 5.92
C TYR A 20 -12.64 12.07 7.45
N PRO A 21 -13.75 11.84 8.20
CA PRO A 21 -13.80 12.17 9.63
C PRO A 21 -12.97 11.27 10.55
N ALA A 22 -12.50 10.12 10.06
CA ALA A 22 -11.61 9.23 10.79
C ALA A 22 -10.21 9.24 10.16
N SER A 23 -9.24 8.58 10.81
CA SER A 23 -7.89 8.46 10.27
C SER A 23 -7.92 7.80 8.88
N ALA A 24 -7.29 8.44 7.91
CA ALA A 24 -7.20 7.93 6.56
C ALA A 24 -5.90 8.39 5.90
N GLU A 25 -5.33 7.53 5.07
CA GLU A 25 -4.13 7.84 4.31
C GLU A 25 -4.49 8.49 2.98
N ALA A 26 -3.80 9.58 2.63
CA ALA A 26 -3.97 10.23 1.33
C ALA A 26 -3.30 9.41 0.24
N MET A 27 -4.05 9.07 -0.82
CA MET A 27 -3.53 8.25 -1.93
C MET A 27 -2.84 9.10 -3.00
N TRP A 28 -3.10 10.42 -3.05
CA TRP A 28 -2.35 11.34 -3.91
C TRP A 28 -1.24 11.99 -3.11
N ARG A 29 0.00 11.83 -3.56
CA ARG A 29 1.18 12.29 -2.82
C ARG A 29 2.08 13.13 -3.69
N HIS A 30 2.72 14.14 -3.08
CA HIS A 30 3.69 14.99 -3.76
C HIS A 30 5.07 14.32 -3.93
N ASP A 31 5.36 13.27 -3.14
CA ASP A 31 6.61 12.51 -3.24
C ASP A 31 6.58 11.40 -4.30
N HIS A 32 5.45 11.25 -5.00
CA HIS A 32 5.24 10.29 -6.09
C HIS A 32 5.32 8.81 -5.71
N LEU A 33 5.38 8.46 -4.42
CA LEU A 33 5.49 7.06 -4.00
C LEU A 33 4.28 6.21 -4.41
N TYR A 34 3.11 6.82 -4.54
CA TYR A 34 1.88 6.15 -4.97
C TYR A 34 1.51 6.43 -6.44
N ASP A 35 2.44 6.92 -7.25
CA ASP A 35 2.23 7.05 -8.70
C ASP A 35 1.92 5.69 -9.32
N LEU A 36 2.55 4.63 -8.80
CA LEU A 36 2.19 3.25 -9.06
C LEU A 36 1.94 2.59 -7.71
N VAL A 37 0.71 2.17 -7.47
CA VAL A 37 0.33 1.52 -6.22
C VAL A 37 -0.63 0.37 -6.51
N VAL A 38 -0.34 -0.79 -5.92
CA VAL A 38 -1.19 -1.97 -6.01
C VAL A 38 -1.75 -2.27 -4.63
N LEU A 39 -3.06 -2.36 -4.54
CA LEU A 39 -3.73 -2.77 -3.30
C LEU A 39 -3.53 -4.27 -3.13
N LEU A 40 -2.81 -4.65 -2.08
CA LEU A 40 -2.64 -6.06 -1.74
C LEU A 40 -3.85 -6.55 -0.97
N GLY A 41 -4.19 -7.84 -1.15
CA GLY A 41 -5.35 -8.44 -0.49
C GLY A 41 -5.16 -8.71 1.00
N HIS A 42 -4.22 -8.04 1.66
CA HIS A 42 -4.01 -8.19 3.09
C HIS A 42 -5.19 -7.62 3.88
N ASN A 43 -5.75 -8.41 4.78
CA ASN A 43 -6.87 -8.01 5.65
C ASN A 43 -8.07 -7.46 4.85
N ASP A 44 -8.37 -8.05 3.73
CA ASP A 44 -9.37 -7.56 2.79
C ASP A 44 -10.69 -8.32 2.90
N ASP A 45 -10.66 -9.64 3.02
CA ASP A 45 -11.84 -10.48 3.06
C ASP A 45 -11.63 -11.72 3.97
N PRO A 46 -12.17 -11.71 5.19
CA PRO A 46 -12.85 -10.60 5.86
C PRO A 46 -11.89 -9.56 6.41
N VAL A 47 -12.37 -8.33 6.57
CA VAL A 47 -11.62 -7.27 7.27
C VAL A 47 -11.68 -7.55 8.77
N VAL A 48 -10.51 -7.62 9.39
CA VAL A 48 -10.35 -7.75 10.85
C VAL A 48 -9.76 -6.47 11.40
N ARG A 49 -10.46 -5.82 12.32
CA ARG A 49 -10.02 -4.55 12.90
C ARG A 49 -8.69 -4.71 13.65
N GLY A 50 -7.74 -3.84 13.37
CA GLY A 50 -6.42 -3.86 13.98
C GLY A 50 -5.44 -4.86 13.39
N ALA A 51 -5.84 -5.67 12.40
CA ALA A 51 -4.94 -6.64 11.75
C ALA A 51 -4.06 -6.05 10.65
N GLY A 52 -4.15 -4.76 10.43
CA GLY A 52 -3.35 -4.02 9.45
C GLY A 52 -4.20 -3.38 8.36
N SER A 53 -3.81 -2.18 7.95
CA SER A 53 -4.48 -1.42 6.91
C SER A 53 -3.45 -0.68 6.07
N ALA A 54 -3.85 -0.29 4.85
CA ALA A 54 -2.97 0.43 3.92
C ALA A 54 -1.69 -0.35 3.62
N ILE A 55 -1.81 -1.67 3.44
CA ILE A 55 -0.68 -2.52 3.05
C ILE A 55 -0.68 -2.61 1.52
N PHE A 56 0.22 -1.86 0.91
CA PHE A 56 0.29 -1.69 -0.53
C PHE A 56 1.62 -2.15 -1.09
N PHE A 57 1.65 -2.32 -2.40
CA PHE A 57 2.86 -2.50 -3.19
C PHE A 57 3.06 -1.20 -3.98
N HIS A 58 4.10 -0.44 -3.67
CA HIS A 58 4.29 0.91 -4.22
C HIS A 58 5.75 1.22 -4.53
N LEU A 59 6.01 2.46 -4.97
CA LEU A 59 7.37 2.90 -5.27
C LEU A 59 8.16 3.18 -3.99
N ALA A 60 9.41 2.77 -3.98
CA ALA A 60 10.30 2.96 -2.85
C ALA A 60 10.80 4.40 -2.77
N LYS A 61 10.96 4.89 -1.54
CA LYS A 61 11.66 6.14 -1.28
C LYS A 61 13.16 5.88 -1.27
N GLU A 62 13.88 6.61 -2.11
CA GLU A 62 15.32 6.42 -2.28
C GLU A 62 16.11 7.46 -1.49
N ALA A 63 17.26 7.02 -0.94
CA ALA A 63 18.26 7.88 -0.32
C ALA A 63 19.62 7.51 -0.93
N GLY A 64 19.99 8.22 -2.02
CA GLY A 64 21.15 7.84 -2.83
C GLY A 64 20.94 6.48 -3.47
N ALA A 65 21.87 5.54 -3.26
CA ALA A 65 21.78 4.18 -3.78
C ALA A 65 20.95 3.25 -2.89
N ALA A 66 20.57 3.68 -1.66
CA ALA A 66 19.82 2.88 -0.72
C ALA A 66 18.31 3.14 -0.84
N LEU A 67 17.51 2.14 -0.49
CA LEU A 67 16.06 2.30 -0.34
C LEU A 67 15.73 2.53 1.14
N LEU A 68 14.80 3.45 1.40
CA LEU A 68 14.31 3.68 2.76
C LEU A 68 13.25 2.65 3.12
N PRO A 69 13.16 2.25 4.40
CA PRO A 69 12.15 1.31 4.85
C PRO A 69 10.74 1.91 4.80
N THR A 70 9.74 1.04 4.78
CA THR A 70 8.33 1.41 4.89
C THR A 70 7.77 0.99 6.25
N GLU A 71 6.53 1.43 6.53
CA GLU A 71 5.82 1.03 7.76
C GLU A 71 5.02 -0.28 7.60
N GLY A 72 5.35 -1.09 6.60
CA GLY A 72 4.71 -2.39 6.38
C GLY A 72 4.38 -2.69 4.93
N CYS A 73 4.52 -1.73 4.04
CA CYS A 73 4.28 -1.94 2.61
C CYS A 73 5.48 -2.59 1.93
N VAL A 74 5.22 -3.22 0.77
CA VAL A 74 6.25 -3.69 -0.14
C VAL A 74 6.56 -2.57 -1.13
N ALA A 75 7.84 -2.23 -1.30
CA ALA A 75 8.23 -1.11 -2.16
C ALA A 75 9.40 -1.49 -3.05
N LEU A 76 9.34 -1.06 -4.30
CA LEU A 76 10.39 -1.25 -5.31
C LEU A 76 10.77 0.08 -5.95
N ARG A 77 11.98 0.14 -6.51
CA ARG A 77 12.33 1.22 -7.43
C ARG A 77 11.39 1.22 -8.65
N LEU A 78 11.18 2.39 -9.23
CA LEU A 78 10.31 2.53 -10.41
C LEU A 78 10.72 1.55 -11.52
N ARG A 79 12.00 1.42 -11.79
CA ARG A 79 12.53 0.50 -12.82
C ARG A 79 12.09 -0.94 -12.57
N ASP A 80 12.24 -1.40 -11.34
CA ASP A 80 11.88 -2.77 -10.94
C ASP A 80 10.38 -2.96 -10.94
N MET A 81 9.62 -1.96 -10.51
CA MET A 81 8.16 -1.99 -10.54
C MET A 81 7.65 -2.14 -11.98
N LEU A 82 8.22 -1.39 -12.93
CA LEU A 82 7.83 -1.47 -14.34
C LEU A 82 8.16 -2.83 -14.97
N THR A 83 9.14 -3.54 -14.42
CA THR A 83 9.48 -4.90 -14.85
C THR A 83 8.51 -5.93 -14.28
N VAL A 84 8.12 -5.78 -13.03
CA VAL A 84 7.30 -6.77 -12.29
C VAL A 84 5.81 -6.66 -12.62
N LEU A 85 5.25 -5.44 -12.65
CA LEU A 85 3.81 -5.25 -12.80
C LEU A 85 3.19 -5.94 -14.03
N PRO A 86 3.82 -5.90 -15.22
CA PRO A 86 3.25 -6.58 -16.39
C PRO A 86 3.15 -8.10 -16.24
N LEU A 87 3.89 -8.70 -15.28
CA LEU A 87 3.87 -10.13 -14.99
C LEU A 87 2.79 -10.51 -13.96
N CYS A 88 2.11 -9.52 -13.38
CA CYS A 88 1.13 -9.72 -12.33
C CYS A 88 -0.30 -9.69 -12.87
N ASP A 89 -1.18 -10.46 -12.21
CA ASP A 89 -2.61 -10.46 -12.44
C ASP A 89 -3.36 -10.64 -11.11
N ALA A 90 -4.68 -10.79 -11.15
CA ALA A 90 -5.50 -10.95 -9.95
C ALA A 90 -5.20 -12.23 -9.16
N GLN A 91 -4.52 -13.21 -9.77
CA GLN A 91 -4.15 -14.47 -9.12
C GLN A 91 -2.73 -14.46 -8.57
N THR A 92 -1.96 -13.42 -8.84
CA THR A 92 -0.59 -13.29 -8.38
C THR A 92 -0.55 -13.10 -6.87
N THR A 93 0.39 -13.75 -6.21
CA THR A 93 0.62 -13.60 -4.77
C THR A 93 1.99 -13.03 -4.49
N ILE A 94 2.13 -12.34 -3.36
CA ILE A 94 3.41 -11.88 -2.84
C ILE A 94 3.76 -12.71 -1.62
N ARG A 95 4.94 -13.30 -1.63
CA ARG A 95 5.49 -14.03 -0.50
C ARG A 95 6.67 -13.26 0.07
N ILE A 96 6.63 -13.00 1.38
CA ILE A 96 7.68 -12.28 2.10
C ILE A 96 8.40 -13.27 3.00
N GLU A 97 9.70 -13.39 2.83
CA GLU A 97 10.54 -14.30 3.60
C GLU A 97 11.68 -13.52 4.25
N ARG A 98 12.18 -14.01 5.38
CA ARG A 98 13.42 -13.50 5.95
C ARG A 98 14.58 -14.02 5.11
N GLY A 99 15.35 -13.05 4.65
CA GLY A 99 16.55 -13.32 3.86
C GLY A 99 17.76 -13.66 4.71
#